data_b369b7bccf438f9ba1ef5efc0f1a31cc
#
_entry.id   b369b7bccf438f9ba1ef5efc0f1a31cc
#
_cell.length_a   1.000
_cell.length_b   1.000
_cell.length_c   1.000
_cell.angle_alpha   90.00
_cell.angle_beta   90.00
_cell.angle_gamma   90.00
#
_symmetry.space_group_name_H-M   'P 1'
#
loop_
_entity.id
_entity.type
_entity.pdbx_description
1 polymer ?
#
loop_
_entity_poly.entity_id
_entity_poly.type
_entity_poly.pdbx_seq_one_letter_code
_entity_poly.pdbx_strand_id
1 'polypeptide(L)'
;MPDQDVRLQHLKVWLDEQLPILFAEQGWGAVPPATLTAASSDASFRRYFRWEGGDRSFVVMDAPPPRENCKPFVDIAFLLAKSGINVPKIYAEDLERGFLLLNDLGNKTYLDVIDSENADNLFKDAVQALLAFQQLPMVAPLPSYDVALLRRELELFPEWYVKCELGIEFDPAQQVLWQQVSELLIDSALPSPRSWCIAITCRAT
;
A
#
# COMPACT_ATOMS: atom_id res chain seq x y z
N MET A 1 -6.91 -13.68 18.84
CA MET A 1 -6.10 -12.77 19.68
C MET A 1 -4.81 -13.38 20.23
N PRO A 2 -4.69 -14.64 20.73
CA PRO A 2 -3.37 -15.15 21.15
C PRO A 2 -2.34 -15.25 20.02
N ASP A 3 -2.77 -15.43 18.79
CA ASP A 3 -1.91 -15.57 17.60
C ASP A 3 -1.19 -14.25 17.21
N GLN A 4 -1.80 -13.10 17.48
CA GLN A 4 -1.19 -11.79 17.20
C GLN A 4 -0.04 -11.44 18.15
N ASP A 5 -0.11 -11.89 19.40
CA ASP A 5 0.97 -11.68 20.38
C ASP A 5 2.20 -12.52 20.05
N VAL A 6 2.00 -13.76 19.60
CA VAL A 6 3.11 -14.65 19.17
C VAL A 6 3.82 -14.08 17.95
N ARG A 7 3.08 -13.59 16.96
CA ARG A 7 3.70 -12.95 15.78
C ARG A 7 4.48 -11.69 16.11
N LEU A 8 3.99 -10.87 17.04
CA LEU A 8 4.70 -9.68 17.49
C LEU A 8 6.03 -10.05 18.18
N GLN A 9 6.05 -11.16 18.93
CA GLN A 9 7.30 -11.66 19.51
C GLN A 9 8.29 -12.12 18.43
N HIS A 10 7.82 -12.84 17.41
CA HIS A 10 8.67 -13.26 16.29
C HIS A 10 9.21 -12.04 15.52
N LEU A 11 8.37 -11.00 15.31
CA LEU A 11 8.79 -9.75 14.70
C LEU A 11 9.91 -9.06 15.50
N LYS A 12 9.77 -8.99 16.83
CA LYS A 12 10.79 -8.40 17.72
C LYS A 12 12.11 -9.17 17.64
N VAL A 13 12.06 -10.50 17.69
CA VAL A 13 13.26 -11.34 17.55
C VAL A 13 13.94 -11.08 16.20
N TRP A 14 13.17 -11.06 15.13
CA TRP A 14 13.71 -10.73 13.81
C TRP A 14 14.33 -9.34 13.75
N LEU A 15 13.71 -8.33 14.36
CA LEU A 15 14.29 -6.97 14.43
C LEU A 15 15.60 -6.94 15.21
N ASP A 16 15.67 -7.65 16.33
CA ASP A 16 16.89 -7.77 17.15
C ASP A 16 18.05 -8.41 16.36
N GLU A 17 17.74 -9.25 15.37
CA GLU A 17 18.71 -9.84 14.44
C GLU A 17 19.10 -8.86 13.32
N GLN A 18 18.13 -8.14 12.72
CA GLN A 18 18.36 -7.32 11.53
C GLN A 18 18.95 -5.94 11.84
N LEU A 19 18.54 -5.31 12.92
CA LEU A 19 18.99 -3.95 13.24
C LEU A 19 20.51 -3.85 13.49
N PRO A 20 21.17 -4.75 14.22
CA PRO A 20 22.64 -4.71 14.36
C PRO A 20 23.35 -4.82 13.00
N ILE A 21 22.86 -5.64 12.09
CA ILE A 21 23.41 -5.82 10.76
C ILE A 21 23.27 -4.50 9.98
N LEU A 22 22.06 -3.95 9.94
CA LEU A 22 21.78 -2.67 9.27
C LEU A 22 22.64 -1.52 9.82
N PHE A 23 22.74 -1.40 11.15
CA PHE A 23 23.52 -0.34 11.79
C PHE A 23 25.00 -0.46 11.45
N ALA A 24 25.53 -1.69 11.41
CA ALA A 24 26.93 -1.94 11.02
C ALA A 24 27.17 -1.59 9.54
N GLU A 25 26.30 -2.05 8.64
CA GLU A 25 26.40 -1.76 7.20
C GLU A 25 26.35 -0.28 6.87
N GLN A 26 25.53 0.48 7.60
CA GLN A 26 25.36 1.91 7.40
C GLN A 26 26.40 2.75 8.20
N GLY A 27 27.23 2.13 9.02
CA GLY A 27 28.21 2.85 9.87
C GLY A 27 27.55 3.71 10.96
N TRP A 28 26.37 3.33 11.46
CA TRP A 28 25.61 4.11 12.46
C TRP A 28 25.98 3.80 13.91
N GLY A 29 26.94 2.92 14.13
CA GLY A 29 27.36 2.50 15.48
C GLY A 29 26.45 1.43 16.06
N ALA A 30 26.35 1.38 17.40
CA ALA A 30 25.51 0.40 18.08
C ALA A 30 24.03 0.78 18.00
N VAL A 31 23.15 -0.23 17.97
CA VAL A 31 21.69 -0.01 18.04
C VAL A 31 21.33 0.61 19.39
N PRO A 32 20.71 1.80 19.42
CA PRO A 32 20.34 2.45 20.66
C PRO A 32 19.11 1.77 21.31
N PRO A 33 18.87 2.02 22.60
CA PRO A 33 17.57 1.71 23.20
C PRO A 33 16.43 2.30 22.39
N ALA A 34 15.38 1.53 22.19
CA ALA A 34 14.31 1.91 21.28
C ALA A 34 12.93 1.49 21.78
N THR A 35 11.90 2.09 21.22
CA THR A 35 10.50 1.70 21.38
C THR A 35 9.96 1.13 20.07
N LEU A 36 8.99 0.21 20.19
CA LEU A 36 8.23 -0.31 19.07
C LEU A 36 6.75 -0.09 19.35
N THR A 37 6.14 0.82 18.61
CA THR A 37 4.74 1.23 18.78
C THR A 37 3.92 0.92 17.53
N ALA A 38 2.61 0.75 17.64
CA ALA A 38 1.75 0.63 16.47
C ALA A 38 1.77 1.94 15.69
N ALA A 39 2.06 1.87 14.38
CA ALA A 39 2.16 3.05 13.51
C ALA A 39 0.84 3.36 12.79
N SER A 40 0.19 2.35 12.24
CA SER A 40 -1.12 2.47 11.61
C SER A 40 -1.81 1.11 11.55
N SER A 41 -3.15 1.14 11.40
CA SER A 41 -3.94 -0.03 10.99
C SER A 41 -4.34 0.16 9.52
N ASP A 42 -4.01 -0.79 8.68
CA ASP A 42 -4.50 -0.85 7.31
C ASP A 42 -5.85 -1.58 7.28
N ALA A 43 -6.61 -1.38 6.20
CA ALA A 43 -7.81 -2.14 5.91
C ALA A 43 -7.54 -3.60 5.50
N SER A 44 -6.27 -4.00 5.45
CA SER A 44 -5.78 -5.35 5.19
C SER A 44 -5.37 -6.08 6.48
N PHE A 45 -4.88 -7.30 6.34
CA PHE A 45 -4.30 -8.02 7.49
C PHE A 45 -2.89 -7.56 7.86
N ARG A 46 -2.34 -6.57 7.16
CA ARG A 46 -1.04 -5.97 7.45
C ARG A 46 -1.10 -5.14 8.70
N ARG A 47 -0.04 -5.23 9.49
CA ARG A 47 0.18 -4.39 10.65
C ARG A 47 1.47 -3.61 10.44
N TYR A 48 1.47 -2.36 10.87
CA TYR A 48 2.65 -1.51 10.79
C TYR A 48 3.03 -1.05 12.19
N PHE A 49 4.31 -1.16 12.48
CA PHE A 49 4.89 -0.70 13.73
C PHE A 49 5.95 0.34 13.42
N ARG A 50 6.12 1.30 14.30
CA ARG A 50 7.22 2.27 14.25
C ARG A 50 8.25 1.88 15.29
N TRP A 51 9.48 1.67 14.85
CA TRP A 51 10.64 1.53 15.70
C TRP A 51 11.31 2.90 15.80
N GLU A 52 11.55 3.38 17.03
CA GLU A 52 12.18 4.68 17.30
C GLU A 52 13.32 4.48 18.31
N GLY A 53 14.55 4.82 17.91
CA GLY A 53 15.72 4.69 18.74
C GLY A 53 16.80 5.74 18.40
N GLY A 54 17.22 6.50 19.39
CA GLY A 54 18.13 7.62 19.18
C GLY A 54 17.51 8.70 18.30
N ASP A 55 18.19 9.04 17.21
CA ASP A 55 17.76 10.01 16.19
C ASP A 55 17.13 9.34 14.96
N ARG A 56 16.80 8.04 15.03
CA ARG A 56 16.34 7.23 13.90
C ARG A 56 15.00 6.63 14.14
N SER A 57 14.23 6.52 13.05
CA SER A 57 12.98 5.77 13.02
C SER A 57 12.88 4.89 11.77
N PHE A 58 12.20 3.76 11.93
CA PHE A 58 11.90 2.82 10.87
C PHE A 58 10.43 2.38 10.98
N VAL A 59 9.85 2.03 9.83
CA VAL A 59 8.56 1.36 9.79
C VAL A 59 8.78 -0.13 9.58
N VAL A 60 8.13 -0.93 10.40
CA VAL A 60 8.19 -2.40 10.34
C VAL A 60 6.84 -2.92 9.91
N MET A 61 6.80 -3.58 8.75
CA MET A 61 5.58 -4.21 8.24
C MET A 61 5.53 -5.68 8.66
N ASP A 62 4.39 -6.09 9.17
CA ASP A 62 4.01 -7.48 9.43
C ASP A 62 2.83 -7.85 8.53
N ALA A 63 3.11 -8.65 7.50
CA ALA A 63 2.17 -9.15 6.50
C ALA A 63 1.98 -10.67 6.69
N PRO A 64 1.01 -11.12 7.50
CA PRO A 64 0.93 -12.51 7.95
C PRO A 64 0.57 -13.49 6.83
N PRO A 65 1.47 -14.41 6.39
CA PRO A 65 1.10 -15.51 5.52
C PRO A 65 0.10 -16.48 6.20
N PRO A 66 -0.79 -17.13 5.46
CA PRO A 66 -1.03 -17.04 4.01
C PRO A 66 -1.99 -15.92 3.61
N ARG A 67 -2.42 -15.05 4.55
CA ARG A 67 -3.42 -14.00 4.30
C ARG A 67 -2.86 -12.85 3.48
N GLU A 68 -1.57 -12.59 3.61
CA GLU A 68 -0.86 -11.51 2.93
C GLU A 68 0.39 -12.06 2.22
N ASN A 69 0.73 -11.44 1.10
CA ASN A 69 1.96 -11.69 0.38
C ASN A 69 2.69 -10.37 0.16
N CYS A 70 3.85 -10.21 0.79
CA CYS A 70 4.64 -8.98 0.67
C CYS A 70 5.57 -8.96 -0.56
N LYS A 71 5.75 -10.08 -1.27
CA LYS A 71 6.60 -10.11 -2.46
C LYS A 71 6.20 -9.09 -3.54
N PRO A 72 4.93 -8.93 -3.94
CA PRO A 72 4.54 -7.89 -4.90
C PRO A 72 4.88 -6.47 -4.43
N PHE A 73 4.77 -6.19 -3.13
CA PHE A 73 5.19 -4.90 -2.57
C PHE A 73 6.68 -4.66 -2.77
N VAL A 74 7.51 -5.67 -2.47
CA VAL A 74 8.97 -5.61 -2.63
C VAL A 74 9.34 -5.42 -4.10
N ASP A 75 8.79 -6.24 -5.00
CA ASP A 75 9.07 -6.19 -6.43
C ASP A 75 8.73 -4.81 -7.04
N ILE A 76 7.56 -4.26 -6.67
CA ILE A 76 7.12 -2.94 -7.15
C ILE A 76 7.99 -1.83 -6.53
N ALA A 77 8.31 -1.89 -5.25
CA ALA A 77 9.16 -0.90 -4.61
C ALA A 77 10.54 -0.83 -5.28
N PHE A 78 11.17 -1.96 -5.58
CA PHE A 78 12.44 -2.00 -6.32
C PHE A 78 12.31 -1.47 -7.75
N LEU A 79 11.23 -1.81 -8.45
CA LEU A 79 10.99 -1.33 -9.81
C LEU A 79 10.87 0.19 -9.84
N LEU A 80 10.05 0.76 -8.97
CA LEU A 80 9.81 2.19 -8.89
C LEU A 80 11.04 2.97 -8.41
N ALA A 81 11.77 2.44 -7.42
CA ALA A 81 13.00 3.04 -6.94
C ALA A 81 14.06 3.17 -8.05
N LYS A 82 14.23 2.13 -8.90
CA LYS A 82 15.14 2.17 -10.05
C LYS A 82 14.77 3.24 -11.08
N SER A 83 13.51 3.64 -11.10
CA SER A 83 13.00 4.67 -12.01
C SER A 83 12.97 6.07 -11.37
N GLY A 84 13.56 6.23 -10.19
CA GLY A 84 13.66 7.52 -9.50
C GLY A 84 12.37 7.96 -8.79
N ILE A 85 11.38 7.08 -8.70
CA ILE A 85 10.16 7.35 -7.93
C ILE A 85 10.48 7.19 -6.43
N ASN A 86 10.04 8.15 -5.64
CA ASN A 86 10.18 8.08 -4.18
C ASN A 86 9.23 7.02 -3.61
N VAL A 87 9.80 5.94 -3.14
CA VAL A 87 9.09 4.80 -2.54
C VAL A 87 9.75 4.41 -1.22
N PRO A 88 9.07 3.66 -0.34
CA PRO A 88 9.70 3.13 0.86
C PRO A 88 10.96 2.34 0.53
N LYS A 89 12.10 2.73 1.13
CA LYS A 89 13.34 1.96 1.05
C LYS A 89 13.22 0.74 1.95
N ILE A 90 13.50 -0.43 1.38
CA ILE A 90 13.50 -1.70 2.11
C ILE A 90 14.93 -1.95 2.60
N TYR A 91 15.12 -2.03 3.91
CA TYR A 91 16.41 -2.29 4.54
C TYR A 91 16.63 -3.78 4.82
N ALA A 92 15.56 -4.49 5.19
CA ALA A 92 15.58 -5.94 5.38
C ALA A 92 14.23 -6.54 5.04
N GLU A 93 14.24 -7.80 4.60
CA GLU A 93 13.04 -8.55 4.25
C GLU A 93 13.10 -9.99 4.73
N ASP A 94 11.95 -10.53 5.13
CA ASP A 94 11.71 -11.93 5.36
C ASP A 94 10.37 -12.31 4.73
N LEU A 95 10.43 -12.76 3.50
CA LEU A 95 9.24 -13.06 2.70
C LEU A 95 8.49 -14.31 3.22
N GLU A 96 9.19 -15.24 3.89
CA GLU A 96 8.57 -16.44 4.46
C GLU A 96 7.72 -16.12 5.68
N ARG A 97 8.23 -15.26 6.56
CA ARG A 97 7.51 -14.78 7.74
C ARG A 97 6.63 -13.56 7.44
N GLY A 98 6.86 -12.87 6.31
CA GLY A 98 6.14 -11.69 5.90
C GLY A 98 6.53 -10.44 6.67
N PHE A 99 7.82 -10.26 6.99
CA PHE A 99 8.36 -9.09 7.70
C PHE A 99 9.19 -8.22 6.77
N LEU A 100 8.97 -6.90 6.83
CA LEU A 100 9.82 -5.93 6.12
C LEU A 100 10.25 -4.82 7.07
N LEU A 101 11.51 -4.38 6.96
CA LEU A 101 12.05 -3.20 7.62
C LEU A 101 12.20 -2.09 6.59
N LEU A 102 11.46 -1.01 6.77
CA LEU A 102 11.31 0.09 5.84
C LEU A 102 11.86 1.39 6.44
N ASN A 103 12.26 2.35 5.59
CA ASN A 103 12.46 3.71 6.09
C ASN A 103 11.14 4.31 6.58
N ASP A 104 11.22 5.18 7.55
CA ASP A 104 10.07 5.96 8.01
C ASP A 104 9.91 7.20 7.10
N LEU A 105 8.75 7.35 6.49
CA LEU A 105 8.37 8.52 5.69
C LEU A 105 7.65 9.59 6.52
N GLY A 106 7.58 9.40 7.83
CA GLY A 106 6.90 10.29 8.75
C GLY A 106 5.45 9.88 9.04
N ASN A 107 4.74 10.76 9.71
CA ASN A 107 3.38 10.54 10.20
C ASN A 107 2.39 11.61 9.76
N LYS A 108 2.77 12.49 8.84
CA LYS A 108 1.90 13.53 8.30
C LYS A 108 1.50 13.18 6.88
N THR A 109 0.21 13.07 6.66
CA THR A 109 -0.38 12.91 5.32
C THR A 109 -0.73 14.28 4.73
N TYR A 110 -1.03 14.33 3.43
CA TYR A 110 -1.55 15.56 2.81
C TYR A 110 -2.83 16.04 3.52
N LEU A 111 -3.69 15.12 3.94
CA LEU A 111 -4.92 15.45 4.66
C LEU A 111 -4.64 16.17 5.99
N ASP A 112 -3.55 15.84 6.68
CA ASP A 112 -3.19 16.43 7.96
C ASP A 112 -2.63 17.86 7.82
N VAL A 113 -2.17 18.24 6.64
CA VAL A 113 -1.42 19.49 6.44
C VAL A 113 -2.02 20.40 5.38
N ILE A 114 -3.01 19.92 4.59
CA ILE A 114 -3.60 20.69 3.51
C ILE A 114 -4.47 21.81 4.04
N ASP A 115 -4.30 23.00 3.48
CA ASP A 115 -5.12 24.17 3.72
C ASP A 115 -5.28 24.99 2.42
N SER A 116 -6.01 26.11 2.50
CA SER A 116 -6.28 26.98 1.35
C SER A 116 -5.03 27.66 0.77
N GLU A 117 -3.94 27.75 1.53
CA GLU A 117 -2.72 28.45 1.11
C GLU A 117 -1.74 27.50 0.41
N ASN A 118 -1.73 26.21 0.78
CA ASN A 118 -0.77 25.23 0.29
C ASN A 118 -1.35 24.17 -0.65
N ALA A 119 -2.68 24.07 -0.76
CA ALA A 119 -3.37 23.03 -1.55
C ALA A 119 -2.86 22.93 -2.98
N ASP A 120 -2.74 24.07 -3.69
CA ASP A 120 -2.27 24.09 -5.09
C ASP A 120 -0.85 23.51 -5.23
N ASN A 121 0.04 23.80 -4.30
CA ASN A 121 1.41 23.29 -4.32
C ASN A 121 1.43 21.78 -4.05
N LEU A 122 0.69 21.30 -3.05
CA LEU A 122 0.61 19.89 -2.72
C LEU A 122 0.01 19.07 -3.87
N PHE A 123 -1.08 19.56 -4.48
CA PHE A 123 -1.66 18.90 -5.65
C PHE A 123 -0.73 18.94 -6.88
N LYS A 124 0.00 20.03 -7.08
CA LYS A 124 1.00 20.11 -8.15
C LYS A 124 2.09 19.06 -7.99
N ASP A 125 2.61 18.88 -6.77
CA ASP A 125 3.62 17.87 -6.46
C ASP A 125 3.06 16.45 -6.68
N ALA A 126 1.83 16.18 -6.24
CA ALA A 126 1.17 14.91 -6.46
C ALA A 126 0.95 14.61 -7.96
N VAL A 127 0.53 15.60 -8.75
CA VAL A 127 0.36 15.46 -10.20
C VAL A 127 1.71 15.22 -10.89
N GLN A 128 2.78 15.91 -10.49
CA GLN A 128 4.11 15.67 -11.02
C GLN A 128 4.60 14.24 -10.75
N ALA A 129 4.40 13.74 -9.54
CA ALA A 129 4.73 12.36 -9.18
C ALA A 129 3.91 11.36 -10.02
N LEU A 130 2.61 11.61 -10.23
CA LEU A 130 1.75 10.79 -11.07
C LEU A 130 2.20 10.78 -12.53
N LEU A 131 2.56 11.94 -13.09
CA LEU A 131 3.07 12.04 -14.45
C LEU A 131 4.39 11.29 -14.61
N ALA A 132 5.31 11.41 -13.65
CA ALA A 132 6.55 10.63 -13.65
C ALA A 132 6.28 9.12 -13.61
N PHE A 133 5.33 8.70 -12.78
CA PHE A 133 4.91 7.31 -12.71
C PHE A 133 4.32 6.80 -14.05
N GLN A 134 3.46 7.58 -14.71
CA GLN A 134 2.85 7.21 -15.98
C GLN A 134 3.85 7.13 -17.14
N GLN A 135 4.97 7.84 -17.05
CA GLN A 135 6.05 7.80 -18.05
C GLN A 135 6.99 6.61 -17.91
N LEU A 136 6.84 5.80 -16.86
CA LEU A 136 7.69 4.63 -16.68
C LEU A 136 7.51 3.64 -17.85
N PRO A 137 8.61 3.04 -18.33
CA PRO A 137 8.51 2.03 -19.36
C PRO A 137 7.74 0.81 -18.85
N MET A 138 6.88 0.26 -19.71
CA MET A 138 6.08 -0.94 -19.43
C MET A 138 6.96 -2.20 -19.47
N VAL A 139 7.91 -2.33 -18.55
CA VAL A 139 8.95 -3.37 -18.56
C VAL A 139 8.70 -4.53 -17.60
N ALA A 140 7.65 -4.49 -16.82
CA ALA A 140 7.41 -5.52 -15.81
C ALA A 140 6.20 -6.39 -16.16
N PRO A 141 6.20 -7.65 -15.73
CA PRO A 141 5.07 -8.56 -15.88
C PRO A 141 3.98 -8.23 -14.84
N LEU A 142 3.49 -6.99 -14.84
CA LEU A 142 2.33 -6.64 -14.03
C LEU A 142 1.07 -7.10 -14.73
N PRO A 143 0.06 -7.56 -13.99
CA PRO A 143 -1.22 -7.92 -14.54
C PRO A 143 -1.82 -6.75 -15.33
N SER A 144 -2.40 -7.05 -16.49
CA SER A 144 -3.16 -6.05 -17.22
C SER A 144 -4.41 -5.66 -16.44
N TYR A 145 -4.78 -4.39 -16.49
CA TYR A 145 -6.07 -3.92 -16.01
C TYR A 145 -7.11 -4.28 -17.08
N ASP A 146 -7.53 -5.53 -17.08
CA ASP A 146 -8.38 -6.13 -18.09
C ASP A 146 -9.87 -6.08 -17.72
N VAL A 147 -10.72 -6.61 -18.61
CA VAL A 147 -12.18 -6.70 -18.40
C VAL A 147 -12.53 -7.40 -17.08
N ALA A 148 -11.81 -8.45 -16.72
CA ALA A 148 -12.09 -9.22 -15.52
C ALA A 148 -11.81 -8.40 -14.25
N LEU A 149 -10.70 -7.66 -14.25
CA LEU A 149 -10.34 -6.78 -13.15
C LEU A 149 -11.30 -5.59 -13.04
N LEU A 150 -11.61 -4.91 -14.17
CA LEU A 150 -12.57 -3.81 -14.20
C LEU A 150 -13.95 -4.26 -13.68
N ARG A 151 -14.43 -5.43 -14.11
CA ARG A 151 -15.71 -5.98 -13.65
C ARG A 151 -15.69 -6.25 -12.14
N ARG A 152 -14.63 -6.85 -11.63
CA ARG A 152 -14.48 -7.11 -10.19
C ARG A 152 -14.53 -5.81 -9.37
N GLU A 153 -13.87 -4.75 -9.83
CA GLU A 153 -13.91 -3.45 -9.13
C GLU A 153 -15.31 -2.83 -9.15
N LEU A 154 -16.02 -2.93 -10.27
CA LEU A 154 -17.40 -2.44 -10.36
C LEU A 154 -18.34 -3.22 -9.45
N GLU A 155 -18.18 -4.54 -9.31
CA GLU A 155 -19.02 -5.38 -8.43
C GLU A 155 -18.87 -5.04 -6.92
N LEU A 156 -17.84 -4.30 -6.52
CA LEU A 156 -17.74 -3.80 -5.16
C LEU A 156 -18.90 -2.85 -4.79
N PHE A 157 -19.48 -2.12 -5.76
CA PHE A 157 -20.59 -1.23 -5.50
C PHE A 157 -21.85 -1.96 -5.07
N PRO A 158 -22.41 -2.94 -5.84
CA PRO A 158 -23.58 -3.69 -5.40
C PRO A 158 -23.32 -4.54 -4.15
N GLU A 159 -22.12 -5.12 -4.01
CA GLU A 159 -21.82 -5.98 -2.87
C GLU A 159 -21.68 -5.21 -1.56
N TRP A 160 -20.93 -4.13 -1.56
CA TRP A 160 -20.59 -3.43 -0.33
C TRP A 160 -21.50 -2.24 -0.04
N TYR A 161 -21.76 -1.39 -1.03
CA TYR A 161 -22.58 -0.22 -0.80
C TYR A 161 -24.08 -0.58 -0.79
N VAL A 162 -24.58 -1.25 -1.83
CA VAL A 162 -26.01 -1.54 -1.92
C VAL A 162 -26.41 -2.59 -0.88
N LYS A 163 -25.70 -3.70 -0.82
CA LYS A 163 -26.08 -4.81 0.05
C LYS A 163 -25.66 -4.61 1.51
N CYS A 164 -24.39 -4.26 1.77
CA CYS A 164 -23.89 -4.18 3.15
C CYS A 164 -24.25 -2.85 3.81
N GLU A 165 -24.10 -1.71 3.13
CA GLU A 165 -24.37 -0.40 3.73
C GLU A 165 -25.85 -0.04 3.72
N LEU A 166 -26.53 -0.19 2.57
CA LEU A 166 -27.95 0.16 2.46
C LEU A 166 -28.90 -0.96 2.91
N GLY A 167 -28.41 -2.21 3.03
CA GLY A 167 -29.23 -3.37 3.42
C GLY A 167 -30.30 -3.75 2.41
N ILE A 168 -30.12 -3.41 1.12
CA ILE A 168 -31.04 -3.69 0.03
C ILE A 168 -30.35 -4.55 -1.04
N GLU A 169 -31.15 -5.14 -1.92
CA GLU A 169 -30.65 -5.86 -3.10
C GLU A 169 -31.27 -5.28 -4.35
N PHE A 170 -30.56 -5.32 -5.46
CA PHE A 170 -31.10 -4.96 -6.76
C PHE A 170 -32.22 -5.90 -7.17
N ASP A 171 -33.35 -5.36 -7.59
CA ASP A 171 -34.37 -6.11 -8.30
C ASP A 171 -33.87 -6.54 -9.69
N PRO A 172 -34.59 -7.47 -10.39
CA PRO A 172 -34.14 -7.95 -11.70
C PRO A 172 -33.95 -6.86 -12.76
N ALA A 173 -34.75 -5.79 -12.73
CA ALA A 173 -34.61 -4.67 -13.67
C ALA A 173 -33.36 -3.83 -13.35
N GLN A 174 -33.11 -3.58 -12.08
CA GLN A 174 -31.91 -2.89 -11.59
C GLN A 174 -30.65 -3.70 -11.88
N GLN A 175 -30.69 -5.05 -11.75
CA GLN A 175 -29.56 -5.91 -12.10
C GLN A 175 -29.21 -5.81 -13.59
N VAL A 176 -30.22 -5.83 -14.47
CA VAL A 176 -30.01 -5.65 -15.92
C VAL A 176 -29.42 -4.26 -16.22
N LEU A 177 -29.96 -3.22 -15.59
CA LEU A 177 -29.44 -1.86 -15.76
C LEU A 177 -27.99 -1.76 -15.28
N TRP A 178 -27.66 -2.34 -14.12
CA TRP A 178 -26.29 -2.36 -13.60
C TRP A 178 -25.32 -3.05 -14.55
N GLN A 179 -25.69 -4.17 -15.12
CA GLN A 179 -24.87 -4.87 -16.11
C GLN A 179 -24.63 -3.99 -17.35
N GLN A 180 -25.66 -3.34 -17.89
CA GLN A 180 -25.52 -2.45 -19.05
C GLN A 180 -24.60 -1.26 -18.75
N VAL A 181 -24.76 -0.63 -17.59
CA VAL A 181 -23.88 0.46 -17.14
C VAL A 181 -22.44 -0.02 -16.97
N SER A 182 -22.25 -1.17 -16.35
CA SER A 182 -20.92 -1.76 -16.16
C SER A 182 -20.23 -2.06 -17.48
N GLU A 183 -20.93 -2.61 -18.45
CA GLU A 183 -20.38 -2.86 -19.79
C GLU A 183 -20.02 -1.56 -20.51
N LEU A 184 -20.86 -0.55 -20.45
CA LEU A 184 -20.57 0.77 -21.02
C LEU A 184 -19.30 1.38 -20.41
N LEU A 185 -19.14 1.28 -19.08
CA LEU A 185 -17.94 1.80 -18.39
C LEU A 185 -16.68 1.01 -18.79
N ILE A 186 -16.78 -0.31 -18.87
CA ILE A 186 -15.67 -1.18 -19.29
C ILE A 186 -15.25 -0.88 -20.72
N ASP A 187 -16.21 -0.80 -21.64
CA ASP A 187 -15.95 -0.50 -23.06
C ASP A 187 -15.35 0.90 -23.26
N SER A 188 -15.71 1.85 -22.42
CA SER A 188 -15.15 3.20 -22.43
C SER A 188 -13.71 3.23 -21.86
N ALA A 189 -13.39 2.37 -20.90
CA ALA A 189 -12.07 2.34 -20.26
C ALA A 189 -11.02 1.60 -21.07
N LEU A 190 -11.38 0.51 -21.73
CA LEU A 190 -10.46 -0.37 -22.46
C LEU A 190 -9.66 0.29 -23.60
N PRO A 191 -10.23 1.21 -24.41
CA PRO A 191 -9.48 1.87 -25.48
C PRO A 191 -8.49 2.93 -24.99
N SER A 192 -8.51 3.28 -23.70
CA SER A 192 -7.60 4.29 -23.14
C SER A 192 -6.13 3.89 -23.34
N PRO A 193 -5.24 4.86 -23.59
CA PRO A 193 -3.82 4.60 -23.73
C PRO A 193 -3.31 3.82 -22.51
N ARG A 194 -2.60 2.72 -22.75
CA ARG A 194 -2.04 1.91 -21.67
C ARG A 194 -0.91 2.67 -20.99
N SER A 195 -1.08 2.95 -19.72
CA SER A 195 -0.06 3.49 -18.84
C SER A 195 -0.12 2.72 -17.51
N TRP A 196 0.87 2.94 -16.69
CA TRP A 196 0.82 2.48 -15.30
C TRP A 196 -0.37 3.14 -14.61
N CYS A 197 -1.18 2.35 -13.93
CA CYS A 197 -2.24 2.86 -13.07
C CYS A 197 -2.03 2.39 -11.63
N ILE A 198 -2.38 3.24 -10.70
CA ILE A 198 -2.44 2.91 -9.27
C ILE A 198 -3.91 2.76 -8.95
N ALA A 199 -4.34 1.54 -8.63
CA ALA A 199 -5.66 1.33 -8.05
C ALA A 199 -5.62 1.84 -6.61
N ILE A 200 -6.05 3.08 -6.40
CA ILE A 200 -6.15 3.67 -5.07
C ILE A 200 -7.52 3.29 -4.53
N THR A 201 -7.58 2.36 -3.62
CA THR A 201 -8.73 2.20 -2.74
C THR A 201 -8.59 3.26 -1.64
N CYS A 202 -9.04 4.48 -1.91
CA CYS A 202 -9.21 5.45 -0.84
C CYS A 202 -10.37 4.98 0.05
N ARG A 203 -10.06 4.51 1.25
CA ARG A 203 -11.01 4.64 2.34
C ARG A 203 -10.83 6.03 2.95
N ALA A 204 -11.80 6.92 2.67
CA ALA A 204 -12.09 7.98 3.61
C ALA A 204 -12.84 7.32 4.77
N THR A 205 -12.20 7.18 5.91
CA THR A 205 -12.87 6.97 7.21
C THR A 205 -13.01 8.31 7.86
#